data_5b2d3f1abc4009ae14210396bf0d555b
#
_entry.id   5b2d3f1abc4009ae14210396bf0d555b
#
_cell.length_a   1.000
_cell.length_b   1.000
_cell.length_c   1.000
_cell.angle_alpha   90.00
_cell.angle_beta   90.00
_cell.angle_gamma   90.00
#
_symmetry.space_group_name_H-M   'P 1'
#
loop_
_entity.id
_entity.type
_entity.pdbx_description
1 polymer ?
#
loop_
_entity_poly.entity_id
_entity_poly.type
_entity_poly.pdbx_seq_one_letter_code
_entity_poly.pdbx_strand_id
1 'polypeptide(L)'
;EKFLTVKIVAPVERIIQYLKKKVITSDNEYTTPLLTAAIEDAYERLIAPAIEREIRNDLTEKAEDGAISVFGKNLQQLLMQPPITGKVVLGWDPAFRTGCKLAVVDATGKVLDTRVIFPTAPQNKVEEAKAELKKLIHKYHVSLISVGNGTASRESEQVIVELIKELDTPVQYVIVNEAGASVYSASKLATEEFPNFDVGQRSAASIARRLQDPLAELVKIDPKSIGVGQYQHDMNQKKLGEALGGVVEDCVNRVGVDLNTASAPLLEYISGISKPIAKNIVEYREKNGKFANRAQLLKVPKLGPKAYEQCAGFLRIHDGDNPLDDTSVHPESYEAAMKLLDKMGLTMEDVRTAQRQAARQLSTAAKPAPKQNNRNDRELLTHKAREQQIYGVRDRAHNDRSKERTNAHAHHARNFRQHTVQRDKVQNNHNKIRNERTDSRAHGVD
;
A
#
# COMPACT_ATOMS: atom_id res chain seq x y z
N GLU A 1 2.07 -4.09 -23.14
CA GLU A 1 3.06 -5.03 -23.74
C GLU A 1 3.05 -5.03 -25.29
N LYS A 2 2.22 -4.24 -25.95
CA LYS A 2 2.14 -4.10 -27.43
C LYS A 2 1.90 -5.40 -28.23
N PHE A 3 1.31 -6.42 -27.62
CA PHE A 3 0.93 -7.65 -28.33
C PHE A 3 -0.32 -7.46 -29.21
N LEU A 4 -1.16 -6.46 -28.90
CA LEU A 4 -2.36 -6.13 -29.64
C LEU A 4 -2.33 -4.66 -30.07
N THR A 5 -2.75 -4.41 -31.32
CA THR A 5 -3.01 -3.06 -31.82
C THR A 5 -4.52 -2.89 -31.93
N VAL A 6 -5.07 -1.90 -31.24
CA VAL A 6 -6.49 -1.59 -31.24
C VAL A 6 -6.74 -0.34 -32.07
N LYS A 7 -7.68 -0.43 -33.02
CA LYS A 7 -8.13 0.69 -33.85
C LYS A 7 -9.64 0.88 -33.71
N ILE A 8 -10.08 2.12 -33.75
CA ILE A 8 -11.51 2.45 -33.89
C ILE A 8 -11.81 2.47 -35.37
N VAL A 9 -12.78 1.65 -35.78
CA VAL A 9 -13.26 1.59 -37.17
C VAL A 9 -14.60 2.34 -37.26
N ALA A 10 -14.56 3.50 -37.90
CA ALA A 10 -15.73 4.33 -38.11
C ALA A 10 -16.38 4.06 -39.49
N PRO A 11 -17.70 4.16 -39.63
CA PRO A 11 -18.39 4.06 -40.91
C PRO A 11 -18.26 5.37 -41.72
N VAL A 12 -17.03 5.65 -42.18
CA VAL A 12 -16.61 6.94 -42.78
C VAL A 12 -17.55 7.41 -43.89
N GLU A 13 -17.89 6.54 -44.84
CA GLU A 13 -18.76 6.89 -45.96
C GLU A 13 -20.14 7.42 -45.51
N ARG A 14 -20.74 6.75 -44.51
CA ARG A 14 -22.03 7.19 -43.95
C ARG A 14 -21.92 8.53 -43.23
N ILE A 15 -20.81 8.77 -42.53
CA ILE A 15 -20.53 10.02 -41.82
C ILE A 15 -20.37 11.16 -42.85
N ILE A 16 -19.57 10.95 -43.89
CA ILE A 16 -19.34 11.95 -44.96
C ILE A 16 -20.66 12.25 -45.68
N GLN A 17 -21.46 11.24 -46.02
CA GLN A 17 -22.77 11.47 -46.63
C GLN A 17 -23.70 12.29 -45.72
N TYR A 18 -23.72 12.00 -44.41
CA TYR A 18 -24.48 12.79 -43.44
C TYR A 18 -24.04 14.25 -43.39
N LEU A 19 -22.72 14.49 -43.32
CA LEU A 19 -22.14 15.83 -43.30
C LEU A 19 -22.47 16.59 -44.61
N LYS A 20 -22.30 15.96 -45.76
CA LYS A 20 -22.65 16.57 -47.06
C LYS A 20 -24.12 16.97 -47.06
N LYS A 21 -25.04 16.11 -46.65
CA LYS A 21 -26.49 16.43 -46.57
C LYS A 21 -26.80 17.56 -45.59
N LYS A 22 -26.02 17.73 -44.54
CA LYS A 22 -26.20 18.82 -43.55
C LYS A 22 -25.66 20.17 -44.01
N VAL A 23 -24.54 20.17 -44.72
CA VAL A 23 -23.81 21.39 -45.09
C VAL A 23 -24.19 21.90 -46.48
N ILE A 24 -24.37 20.99 -47.44
CA ILE A 24 -24.72 21.35 -48.83
C ILE A 24 -26.24 21.40 -48.93
N THR A 25 -26.81 22.60 -48.84
CA THR A 25 -28.27 22.83 -48.87
C THR A 25 -28.83 22.99 -50.26
N SER A 26 -27.99 23.40 -51.22
CA SER A 26 -28.33 23.54 -52.64
C SER A 26 -27.16 23.07 -53.48
N ASP A 27 -27.45 22.38 -54.58
CA ASP A 27 -26.44 21.96 -55.53
C ASP A 27 -26.01 23.10 -56.46
N ASN A 28 -24.71 23.28 -56.63
CA ASN A 28 -24.15 24.31 -57.47
C ASN A 28 -22.81 23.85 -58.07
N GLU A 29 -22.68 23.96 -59.36
CA GLU A 29 -21.50 23.48 -60.11
C GLU A 29 -20.18 23.99 -59.58
N TYR A 30 -20.13 25.23 -59.04
CA TYR A 30 -18.89 25.88 -58.57
C TYR A 30 -18.64 25.65 -57.09
N THR A 31 -19.66 25.62 -56.25
CA THR A 31 -19.50 25.56 -54.80
C THR A 31 -19.59 24.15 -54.24
N THR A 32 -20.40 23.24 -54.83
CA THR A 32 -20.56 21.88 -54.34
C THR A 32 -19.24 21.10 -54.28
N PRO A 33 -18.36 21.13 -55.30
CA PRO A 33 -17.06 20.47 -55.22
C PRO A 33 -16.15 21.01 -54.08
N LEU A 34 -16.12 22.33 -53.92
CA LEU A 34 -15.32 22.97 -52.87
C LEU A 34 -15.83 22.62 -51.47
N LEU A 35 -17.13 22.65 -51.24
CA LEU A 35 -17.76 22.26 -49.99
C LEU A 35 -17.52 20.77 -49.69
N THR A 36 -17.61 19.94 -50.72
CA THR A 36 -17.30 18.49 -50.57
C THR A 36 -15.87 18.26 -50.12
N ALA A 37 -14.91 18.89 -50.76
CA ALA A 37 -13.48 18.78 -50.37
C ALA A 37 -13.25 19.33 -48.94
N ALA A 38 -13.88 20.45 -48.60
CA ALA A 38 -13.78 21.02 -47.26
C ALA A 38 -14.38 20.11 -46.16
N ILE A 39 -15.51 19.42 -46.47
CA ILE A 39 -16.13 18.45 -45.55
C ILE A 39 -15.23 17.24 -45.35
N GLU A 40 -14.62 16.71 -46.37
CA GLU A 40 -13.73 15.57 -46.33
C GLU A 40 -12.45 15.91 -45.52
N ASP A 41 -11.83 17.06 -45.81
CA ASP A 41 -10.67 17.55 -45.03
C ASP A 41 -11.04 17.80 -43.55
N ALA A 42 -12.18 18.45 -43.28
CA ALA A 42 -12.62 18.70 -41.91
C ALA A 42 -12.89 17.39 -41.15
N TYR A 43 -13.45 16.38 -41.79
CA TYR A 43 -13.65 15.10 -41.18
C TYR A 43 -12.32 14.43 -40.85
N GLU A 44 -11.41 14.30 -41.81
CA GLU A 44 -10.16 13.58 -41.65
C GLU A 44 -9.23 14.26 -40.67
N ARG A 45 -9.09 15.58 -40.75
CA ARG A 45 -8.11 16.33 -40.00
C ARG A 45 -8.60 16.80 -38.64
N LEU A 46 -9.89 17.06 -38.45
CA LEU A 46 -10.46 17.66 -37.26
C LEU A 46 -11.44 16.74 -36.52
N ILE A 47 -12.47 16.22 -37.21
CA ILE A 47 -13.55 15.52 -36.53
C ILE A 47 -13.14 14.12 -36.10
N ALA A 48 -12.63 13.28 -37.00
CA ALA A 48 -12.28 11.91 -36.73
C ALA A 48 -11.22 11.79 -35.60
N PRO A 49 -10.11 12.56 -35.58
CA PRO A 49 -9.14 12.52 -34.50
C PRO A 49 -9.72 13.01 -33.16
N ALA A 50 -10.63 13.98 -33.16
CA ALA A 50 -11.28 14.48 -31.95
C ALA A 50 -12.19 13.42 -31.34
N ILE A 51 -13.06 12.81 -32.14
CA ILE A 51 -13.99 11.75 -31.69
C ILE A 51 -13.23 10.48 -31.26
N GLU A 52 -12.18 10.08 -31.99
CA GLU A 52 -11.36 8.94 -31.58
C GLU A 52 -10.74 9.17 -30.20
N ARG A 53 -10.22 10.36 -29.94
CA ARG A 53 -9.65 10.73 -28.66
C ARG A 53 -10.68 10.71 -27.53
N GLU A 54 -11.88 11.26 -27.78
CA GLU A 54 -12.97 11.26 -26.82
C GLU A 54 -13.38 9.83 -26.44
N ILE A 55 -13.63 8.96 -27.44
CA ILE A 55 -13.98 7.56 -27.20
C ILE A 55 -12.87 6.83 -26.41
N ARG A 56 -11.59 7.07 -26.73
CA ARG A 56 -10.46 6.47 -26.00
C ARG A 56 -10.40 6.95 -24.56
N ASN A 57 -10.64 8.23 -24.32
CA ASN A 57 -10.66 8.79 -22.97
C ASN A 57 -11.81 8.18 -22.14
N ASP A 58 -13.01 8.09 -22.71
CA ASP A 58 -14.17 7.49 -22.04
C ASP A 58 -13.93 6.02 -21.66
N LEU A 59 -13.33 5.25 -22.59
CA LEU A 59 -12.98 3.86 -22.34
C LEU A 59 -11.89 3.72 -21.26
N THR A 60 -10.92 4.60 -21.27
CA THR A 60 -9.86 4.65 -20.27
C THR A 60 -10.42 4.97 -18.90
N GLU A 61 -11.26 5.99 -18.78
CA GLU A 61 -11.90 6.37 -17.52
C GLU A 61 -12.74 5.23 -16.93
N LYS A 62 -13.55 4.57 -17.74
CA LYS A 62 -14.32 3.38 -17.32
C LYS A 62 -13.42 2.23 -16.82
N ALA A 63 -12.29 2.00 -17.51
CA ALA A 63 -11.34 0.97 -17.12
C ALA A 63 -10.63 1.31 -15.81
N GLU A 64 -10.25 2.58 -15.62
CA GLU A 64 -9.65 3.08 -14.38
C GLU A 64 -10.63 2.94 -13.20
N ASP A 65 -11.87 3.36 -13.34
CA ASP A 65 -12.89 3.24 -12.29
C ASP A 65 -13.13 1.78 -11.89
N GLY A 66 -13.18 0.88 -12.88
CA GLY A 66 -13.25 -0.56 -12.63
C GLY A 66 -12.03 -1.11 -11.88
N ALA A 67 -10.82 -0.71 -12.27
CA ALA A 67 -9.58 -1.11 -11.63
C ALA A 67 -9.48 -0.58 -10.19
N ILE A 68 -9.79 0.70 -9.97
CA ILE A 68 -9.80 1.33 -8.64
C ILE A 68 -10.76 0.62 -7.69
N SER A 69 -11.94 0.21 -8.18
CA SER A 69 -12.89 -0.58 -7.38
C SER A 69 -12.31 -1.92 -6.92
N VAL A 70 -11.57 -2.61 -7.81
CA VAL A 70 -10.87 -3.87 -7.46
C VAL A 70 -9.76 -3.61 -6.45
N PHE A 71 -8.96 -2.54 -6.64
CA PHE A 71 -7.89 -2.16 -5.72
C PHE A 71 -8.43 -1.84 -4.33
N GLY A 72 -9.58 -1.16 -4.24
CA GLY A 72 -10.26 -0.92 -2.97
C GLY A 72 -10.62 -2.23 -2.24
N LYS A 73 -11.17 -3.21 -2.94
CA LYS A 73 -11.49 -4.54 -2.37
C LYS A 73 -10.23 -5.27 -1.89
N ASN A 74 -9.14 -5.22 -2.67
CA ASN A 74 -7.87 -5.83 -2.28
C ASN A 74 -7.27 -5.17 -1.04
N LEU A 75 -7.34 -3.83 -0.96
CA LEU A 75 -6.90 -3.09 0.22
C LEU A 75 -7.75 -3.45 1.44
N GLN A 76 -9.07 -3.50 1.30
CA GLN A 76 -9.98 -3.91 2.38
C GLN A 76 -9.62 -5.30 2.92
N GLN A 77 -9.33 -6.27 2.05
CA GLN A 77 -8.92 -7.61 2.46
C GLN A 77 -7.59 -7.61 3.24
N LEU A 78 -6.64 -6.76 2.89
CA LEU A 78 -5.38 -6.61 3.63
C LEU A 78 -5.60 -6.00 5.01
N LEU A 79 -6.39 -4.92 5.09
CA LEU A 79 -6.68 -4.21 6.34
C LEU A 79 -7.50 -5.04 7.32
N MET A 80 -8.44 -5.85 6.81
CA MET A 80 -9.36 -6.66 7.60
C MET A 80 -8.85 -8.07 7.90
N GLN A 81 -7.56 -8.34 7.70
CA GLN A 81 -6.98 -9.63 8.11
C GLN A 81 -7.10 -9.79 9.64
N PRO A 82 -7.46 -11.00 10.11
CA PRO A 82 -7.54 -11.27 11.55
C PRO A 82 -6.19 -11.03 12.25
N PRO A 83 -6.14 -10.24 13.32
CA PRO A 83 -4.92 -10.02 14.09
C PRO A 83 -4.52 -11.28 14.87
N ILE A 84 -3.21 -11.51 15.01
CA ILE A 84 -2.65 -12.57 15.85
C ILE A 84 -2.07 -11.92 17.11
N THR A 85 -2.90 -11.76 18.12
CA THR A 85 -2.55 -11.08 19.38
C THR A 85 -1.85 -12.01 20.39
N GLY A 86 -1.18 -11.40 21.37
CA GLY A 86 -0.66 -12.11 22.55
C GLY A 86 0.59 -12.98 22.30
N LYS A 87 1.25 -12.85 21.13
CA LYS A 87 2.45 -13.61 20.79
C LYS A 87 3.67 -12.69 20.63
N VAL A 88 4.84 -13.23 21.01
CA VAL A 88 6.13 -12.64 20.62
C VAL A 88 6.42 -13.05 19.18
N VAL A 89 6.64 -12.08 18.31
CA VAL A 89 6.83 -12.28 16.87
C VAL A 89 8.22 -11.83 16.47
N LEU A 90 8.90 -12.65 15.66
CA LEU A 90 10.15 -12.28 15.00
C LEU A 90 9.80 -11.85 13.56
N GLY A 91 9.95 -10.57 13.26
CA GLY A 91 9.84 -10.03 11.90
C GLY A 91 11.13 -10.26 11.13
N TRP A 92 10.99 -10.72 9.91
CA TRP A 92 12.09 -11.00 8.99
C TRP A 92 11.86 -10.24 7.69
N ASP A 93 12.70 -9.26 7.44
CA ASP A 93 12.78 -8.52 6.17
C ASP A 93 13.84 -9.16 5.29
N PRO A 94 13.46 -9.97 4.27
CA PRO A 94 14.40 -10.73 3.45
C PRO A 94 15.21 -9.85 2.52
N ALA A 95 16.50 -10.12 2.37
CA ALA A 95 17.35 -9.44 1.41
C ALA A 95 18.55 -10.32 1.02
N PHE A 96 19.09 -10.09 -0.18
CA PHE A 96 20.32 -10.77 -0.61
C PHE A 96 21.58 -10.09 -0.07
N ARG A 97 22.08 -9.10 -0.78
CA ARG A 97 23.39 -8.46 -0.55
C ARG A 97 23.52 -7.76 0.81
N THR A 98 22.47 -7.07 1.24
CA THR A 98 22.50 -6.23 2.45
C THR A 98 22.22 -7.01 3.73
N GLY A 99 21.98 -8.32 3.62
CA GLY A 99 21.57 -9.18 4.75
C GLY A 99 20.10 -9.01 5.11
N CYS A 100 19.52 -10.06 5.67
CA CYS A 100 18.16 -10.09 6.18
C CYS A 100 18.11 -9.35 7.53
N LYS A 101 17.13 -8.45 7.71
CA LYS A 101 16.94 -7.71 8.95
C LYS A 101 15.89 -8.41 9.79
N LEU A 102 16.20 -8.52 11.07
CA LEU A 102 15.34 -9.16 12.06
C LEU A 102 14.91 -8.15 13.11
N ALA A 103 13.67 -8.24 13.55
CA ALA A 103 13.16 -7.50 14.71
C ALA A 103 12.31 -8.44 15.58
N VAL A 104 12.61 -8.54 16.86
CA VAL A 104 11.79 -9.26 17.83
C VAL A 104 10.82 -8.27 18.46
N VAL A 105 9.53 -8.56 18.38
CA VAL A 105 8.46 -7.69 18.86
C VAL A 105 7.64 -8.46 19.91
N ASP A 106 7.43 -7.85 21.08
CA ASP A 106 6.61 -8.46 22.13
C ASP A 106 5.11 -8.44 21.80
N ALA A 107 4.31 -9.03 22.67
CA ALA A 107 2.86 -9.13 22.51
C ALA A 107 2.13 -7.76 22.43
N THR A 108 2.79 -6.67 22.81
CA THR A 108 2.24 -5.29 22.79
C THR A 108 2.70 -4.49 21.59
N GLY A 109 3.53 -5.08 20.71
CA GLY A 109 4.10 -4.39 19.56
C GLY A 109 5.41 -3.65 19.85
N LYS A 110 5.98 -3.75 21.06
CA LYS A 110 7.27 -3.15 21.41
C LYS A 110 8.42 -3.96 20.85
N VAL A 111 9.37 -3.30 20.19
CA VAL A 111 10.59 -3.95 19.70
C VAL A 111 11.55 -4.23 20.89
N LEU A 112 11.92 -5.50 21.04
CA LEU A 112 12.82 -5.98 22.09
C LEU A 112 14.27 -6.09 21.63
N ASP A 113 14.50 -6.50 20.38
CA ASP A 113 15.85 -6.70 19.82
C ASP A 113 15.80 -6.60 18.28
N THR A 114 16.93 -6.26 17.67
CA THR A 114 17.10 -6.26 16.22
C THR A 114 18.43 -6.87 15.83
N ARG A 115 18.50 -7.59 14.71
CA ARG A 115 19.71 -8.21 14.18
C ARG A 115 19.75 -8.15 12.66
N VAL A 116 20.95 -8.30 12.13
CA VAL A 116 21.17 -8.53 10.69
C VAL A 116 21.87 -9.87 10.53
N ILE A 117 21.32 -10.73 9.67
CA ILE A 117 21.88 -12.04 9.35
C ILE A 117 22.06 -12.19 7.84
N PHE A 118 22.94 -13.08 7.42
CA PHE A 118 23.33 -13.24 6.02
C PHE A 118 23.14 -14.69 5.53
N PRO A 119 21.95 -15.27 5.61
CA PRO A 119 21.71 -16.66 5.21
C PRO A 119 21.63 -16.85 3.68
N THR A 120 21.48 -15.76 2.93
CA THR A 120 21.25 -15.75 1.48
C THR A 120 22.50 -15.36 0.70
N ALA A 121 22.50 -15.62 -0.62
CA ALA A 121 23.60 -15.20 -1.49
C ALA A 121 23.84 -13.68 -1.43
N PRO A 122 25.05 -13.21 -1.61
CA PRO A 122 26.29 -13.97 -1.92
C PRO A 122 27.00 -14.56 -0.70
N GLN A 123 26.64 -14.15 0.54
CA GLN A 123 27.38 -14.54 1.76
C GLN A 123 27.12 -15.99 2.19
N ASN A 124 25.88 -16.49 2.04
CA ASN A 124 25.45 -17.87 2.36
C ASN A 124 25.87 -18.36 3.77
N LYS A 125 25.83 -17.48 4.78
CA LYS A 125 26.21 -17.79 6.16
C LYS A 125 25.05 -18.44 6.93
N VAL A 126 24.58 -19.58 6.44
CA VAL A 126 23.35 -20.24 6.90
C VAL A 126 23.49 -20.69 8.35
N GLU A 127 24.59 -21.35 8.73
CA GLU A 127 24.79 -21.87 10.10
C GLU A 127 24.96 -20.76 11.14
N GLU A 128 25.67 -19.66 10.80
CA GLU A 128 25.77 -18.49 11.64
C GLU A 128 24.39 -17.88 11.89
N ALA A 129 23.59 -17.76 10.81
CA ALA A 129 22.24 -17.23 10.86
C ALA A 129 21.30 -18.09 11.72
N LYS A 130 21.34 -19.42 11.57
CA LYS A 130 20.57 -20.35 12.39
C LYS A 130 20.95 -20.26 13.87
N ALA A 131 22.24 -20.15 14.17
CA ALA A 131 22.73 -20.00 15.54
C ALA A 131 22.21 -18.71 16.21
N GLU A 132 22.20 -17.58 15.46
CA GLU A 132 21.68 -16.32 15.98
C GLU A 132 20.15 -16.36 16.15
N LEU A 133 19.43 -16.98 15.20
CA LEU A 133 17.98 -17.18 15.30
C LEU A 133 17.59 -18.04 16.51
N LYS A 134 18.31 -19.14 16.76
CA LYS A 134 18.10 -19.98 17.94
C LYS A 134 18.27 -19.15 19.24
N LYS A 135 19.31 -18.32 19.32
CA LYS A 135 19.51 -17.42 20.48
C LYS A 135 18.33 -16.48 20.69
N LEU A 136 17.86 -15.82 19.63
CA LEU A 136 16.72 -14.89 19.70
C LEU A 136 15.44 -15.63 20.12
N ILE A 137 15.16 -16.80 19.51
CA ILE A 137 13.98 -17.60 19.80
C ILE A 137 13.96 -18.03 21.27
N HIS A 138 15.06 -18.57 21.79
CA HIS A 138 15.14 -18.97 23.19
C HIS A 138 15.08 -17.80 24.16
N LYS A 139 15.85 -16.71 23.88
CA LYS A 139 15.92 -15.54 24.77
C LYS A 139 14.58 -14.84 24.96
N TYR A 140 13.80 -14.72 23.89
CA TYR A 140 12.55 -13.95 23.89
C TYR A 140 11.29 -14.81 23.81
N HIS A 141 11.43 -16.15 23.84
CA HIS A 141 10.32 -17.08 23.70
C HIS A 141 9.48 -16.83 22.43
N VAL A 142 10.17 -16.59 21.30
CA VAL A 142 9.51 -16.38 20.03
C VAL A 142 8.70 -17.61 19.62
N SER A 143 7.43 -17.44 19.38
CA SER A 143 6.53 -18.51 18.92
C SER A 143 6.09 -18.39 17.47
N LEU A 144 6.36 -17.24 16.84
CA LEU A 144 5.90 -16.94 15.49
C LEU A 144 6.94 -16.10 14.73
N ILE A 145 7.23 -16.50 13.48
CA ILE A 145 8.11 -15.76 12.57
C ILE A 145 7.25 -15.17 11.46
N SER A 146 7.32 -13.87 11.28
CA SER A 146 6.67 -13.11 10.20
C SER A 146 7.69 -12.78 9.12
N VAL A 147 7.55 -13.33 7.92
CA VAL A 147 8.50 -13.18 6.82
C VAL A 147 7.91 -12.35 5.70
N GLY A 148 8.59 -11.29 5.28
CA GLY A 148 8.20 -10.51 4.12
C GLY A 148 8.19 -11.34 2.83
N ASN A 149 7.27 -11.04 1.91
CA ASN A 149 7.10 -11.79 0.65
C ASN A 149 7.91 -11.21 -0.53
N GLY A 150 8.83 -10.32 -0.28
CA GLY A 150 9.63 -9.65 -1.31
C GLY A 150 10.86 -10.43 -1.77
N THR A 151 11.91 -9.69 -2.08
CA THR A 151 13.18 -10.23 -2.58
C THR A 151 13.81 -11.18 -1.55
N ALA A 152 14.33 -12.35 -2.00
CA ALA A 152 14.93 -13.39 -1.16
C ALA A 152 13.97 -14.09 -0.15
N SER A 153 12.65 -13.93 -0.31
CA SER A 153 11.66 -14.55 0.57
C SER A 153 11.71 -16.08 0.53
N ARG A 154 11.89 -16.68 -0.65
CA ARG A 154 11.96 -18.14 -0.82
C ARG A 154 13.20 -18.75 -0.19
N GLU A 155 14.33 -18.11 -0.38
CA GLU A 155 15.61 -18.53 0.19
C GLU A 155 15.54 -18.41 1.73
N SER A 156 14.94 -17.34 2.25
CA SER A 156 14.69 -17.16 3.69
C SER A 156 13.74 -18.22 4.24
N GLU A 157 12.67 -18.53 3.51
CA GLU A 157 11.71 -19.58 3.89
C GLU A 157 12.39 -20.95 4.01
N GLN A 158 13.27 -21.31 3.09
CA GLN A 158 14.03 -22.56 3.15
C GLN A 158 14.85 -22.66 4.44
N VAL A 159 15.58 -21.60 4.78
CA VAL A 159 16.38 -21.52 6.03
C VAL A 159 15.49 -21.66 7.27
N ILE A 160 14.32 -21.01 7.28
CA ILE A 160 13.36 -21.10 8.39
C ILE A 160 12.80 -22.52 8.53
N VAL A 161 12.43 -23.16 7.41
CA VAL A 161 11.90 -24.55 7.43
C VAL A 161 12.95 -25.53 7.97
N GLU A 162 14.22 -25.36 7.61
CA GLU A 162 15.30 -26.16 8.18
C GLU A 162 15.51 -25.87 9.66
N LEU A 163 15.56 -24.61 10.05
CA LEU A 163 15.70 -24.19 11.43
C LEU A 163 14.61 -24.77 12.34
N ILE A 164 13.34 -24.71 11.91
CA ILE A 164 12.20 -25.22 12.70
C ILE A 164 12.32 -26.73 12.99
N LYS A 165 12.94 -27.51 12.09
CA LYS A 165 13.19 -28.93 12.33
C LYS A 165 14.25 -29.21 13.40
N GLU A 166 15.12 -28.22 13.64
CA GLU A 166 16.22 -28.31 14.61
C GLU A 166 15.86 -27.72 15.98
N LEU A 167 14.66 -27.13 16.12
CA LEU A 167 14.21 -26.51 17.38
C LEU A 167 13.43 -27.52 18.25
N ASP A 168 13.72 -27.49 19.53
CA ASP A 168 12.99 -28.26 20.55
C ASP A 168 11.64 -27.62 20.92
N THR A 169 11.48 -26.30 20.63
CA THR A 169 10.27 -25.52 20.91
C THR A 169 9.44 -25.35 19.64
N PRO A 170 8.11 -25.43 19.72
CA PRO A 170 7.25 -25.25 18.54
C PRO A 170 7.23 -23.78 18.11
N VAL A 171 7.81 -23.49 16.95
CA VAL A 171 7.78 -22.18 16.29
C VAL A 171 7.03 -22.32 14.96
N GLN A 172 6.15 -21.38 14.70
CA GLN A 172 5.42 -21.28 13.43
C GLN A 172 5.97 -20.13 12.58
N TYR A 173 5.75 -20.16 11.27
CA TYR A 173 6.05 -19.01 10.41
C TYR A 173 4.89 -18.70 9.48
N VAL A 174 4.82 -17.43 9.06
CA VAL A 174 3.83 -16.91 8.11
C VAL A 174 4.52 -15.98 7.14
N ILE A 175 4.24 -16.16 5.85
CA ILE A 175 4.65 -15.20 4.82
C ILE A 175 3.64 -14.05 4.80
N VAL A 176 4.13 -12.84 4.99
CA VAL A 176 3.33 -11.61 5.12
C VAL A 176 3.56 -10.72 3.92
N ASN A 177 2.52 -10.07 3.44
CA ASN A 177 2.64 -9.04 2.40
C ASN A 177 3.42 -7.84 2.95
N GLU A 178 4.60 -7.56 2.39
CA GLU A 178 5.47 -6.44 2.81
C GLU A 178 5.20 -5.14 2.03
N ALA A 179 4.18 -5.10 1.15
CA ALA A 179 3.88 -3.91 0.35
C ALA A 179 3.83 -2.64 1.21
N GLY A 180 4.51 -1.59 0.76
CA GLY A 180 4.63 -0.32 1.47
C GLY A 180 5.54 -0.32 2.71
N ALA A 181 6.13 -1.46 3.15
CA ALA A 181 7.03 -1.48 4.30
C ALA A 181 8.27 -0.59 4.10
N SER A 182 8.81 -0.57 2.88
CA SER A 182 9.93 0.31 2.50
C SER A 182 9.54 1.81 2.55
N VAL A 183 8.31 2.15 2.17
CA VAL A 183 7.79 3.52 2.22
C VAL A 183 7.62 3.96 3.68
N TYR A 184 7.02 3.12 4.51
CA TYR A 184 6.90 3.39 5.95
C TYR A 184 8.27 3.57 6.60
N SER A 185 9.20 2.63 6.40
CA SER A 185 10.49 2.62 7.07
C SER A 185 11.37 3.86 6.76
N ALA A 186 11.19 4.46 5.57
CA ALA A 186 11.83 5.70 5.16
C ALA A 186 11.05 6.97 5.55
N SER A 187 9.85 6.84 6.11
CA SER A 187 8.98 7.97 6.45
C SER A 187 9.48 8.73 7.70
N LYS A 188 9.02 9.99 7.81
CA LYS A 188 9.23 10.80 9.02
C LYS A 188 8.60 10.14 10.25
N LEU A 189 7.41 9.56 10.10
CA LEU A 189 6.70 8.84 11.16
C LEU A 189 7.54 7.70 11.73
N ALA A 190 8.11 6.85 10.86
CA ALA A 190 8.97 5.75 11.30
C ALA A 190 10.27 6.23 11.94
N THR A 191 10.79 7.39 11.52
CA THR A 191 11.96 8.02 12.13
C THR A 191 11.64 8.56 13.53
N GLU A 192 10.48 9.15 13.74
CA GLU A 192 10.01 9.60 15.04
C GLU A 192 9.72 8.41 15.97
N GLU A 193 9.14 7.32 15.45
CA GLU A 193 8.82 6.11 16.21
C GLU A 193 10.09 5.32 16.60
N PHE A 194 11.09 5.29 15.71
CA PHE A 194 12.34 4.55 15.89
C PHE A 194 13.56 5.41 15.51
N PRO A 195 13.92 6.41 16.32
CA PRO A 195 15.00 7.35 15.98
C PRO A 195 16.37 6.68 15.85
N ASN A 196 16.60 5.59 16.57
CA ASN A 196 17.89 4.89 16.63
C ASN A 196 17.97 3.68 15.69
N PHE A 197 16.92 3.38 14.90
CA PHE A 197 16.90 2.25 13.98
C PHE A 197 17.19 2.70 12.56
N ASP A 198 17.87 1.86 11.80
CA ASP A 198 17.99 2.03 10.36
C ASP A 198 16.67 1.65 9.63
N VAL A 199 16.62 1.94 8.33
CA VAL A 199 15.45 1.69 7.48
C VAL A 199 15.07 0.20 7.47
N GLY A 200 16.06 -0.70 7.45
CA GLY A 200 15.81 -2.14 7.43
C GLY A 200 15.28 -2.67 8.76
N GLN A 201 15.78 -2.17 9.89
CA GLN A 201 15.27 -2.53 11.22
C GLN A 201 13.81 -2.07 11.40
N ARG A 202 13.49 -0.87 10.93
CA ARG A 202 12.11 -0.34 10.92
C ARG A 202 11.19 -1.20 10.05
N SER A 203 11.67 -1.64 8.88
CA SER A 203 10.93 -2.54 7.98
C SER A 203 10.65 -3.88 8.65
N ALA A 204 11.64 -4.51 9.27
CA ALA A 204 11.47 -5.78 9.98
C ALA A 204 10.49 -5.68 11.16
N ALA A 205 10.52 -4.55 11.91
CA ALA A 205 9.56 -4.28 12.98
C ALA A 205 8.14 -4.13 12.43
N SER A 206 7.96 -3.43 11.30
CA SER A 206 6.68 -3.30 10.61
C SER A 206 6.14 -4.65 10.14
N ILE A 207 6.99 -5.50 9.54
CA ILE A 207 6.61 -6.86 9.10
C ILE A 207 6.13 -7.72 10.28
N ALA A 208 6.75 -7.61 11.45
CA ALA A 208 6.28 -8.31 12.65
C ALA A 208 4.91 -7.80 13.12
N ARG A 209 4.75 -6.48 13.22
CA ARG A 209 3.54 -5.85 13.72
C ARG A 209 2.32 -6.03 12.82
N ARG A 210 2.53 -6.12 11.49
CA ARG A 210 1.45 -6.43 10.53
C ARG A 210 0.74 -7.74 10.82
N LEU A 211 1.43 -8.69 11.45
CA LEU A 211 0.84 -9.95 11.83
C LEU A 211 0.05 -9.82 13.14
N GLN A 212 0.52 -8.97 14.06
CA GLN A 212 -0.14 -8.71 15.33
C GLN A 212 -1.39 -7.85 15.18
N ASP A 213 -1.30 -6.77 14.41
CA ASP A 213 -2.41 -5.86 14.09
C ASP A 213 -2.21 -5.25 12.69
N PRO A 214 -2.75 -5.89 11.64
CA PRO A 214 -2.63 -5.44 10.27
C PRO A 214 -3.16 -4.02 10.06
N LEU A 215 -4.32 -3.72 10.65
CA LEU A 215 -4.98 -2.43 10.48
C LEU A 215 -4.14 -1.30 11.08
N ALA A 216 -3.75 -1.43 12.35
CA ALA A 216 -2.97 -0.41 13.06
C ALA A 216 -1.61 -0.13 12.41
N GLU A 217 -1.01 -1.12 11.76
CA GLU A 217 0.28 -0.95 11.09
C GLU A 217 0.14 -0.40 9.67
N LEU A 218 -0.82 -0.90 8.88
CA LEU A 218 -0.99 -0.49 7.49
C LEU A 218 -1.52 0.94 7.32
N VAL A 219 -2.29 1.46 8.28
CA VAL A 219 -2.76 2.86 8.25
C VAL A 219 -1.64 3.90 8.37
N LYS A 220 -0.44 3.49 8.79
CA LYS A 220 0.76 4.35 8.83
C LYS A 220 1.33 4.64 7.43
N ILE A 221 0.84 3.95 6.40
CA ILE A 221 1.32 4.01 5.02
C ILE A 221 0.27 4.72 4.17
N ASP A 222 0.71 5.61 3.28
CA ASP A 222 -0.20 6.15 2.25
C ASP A 222 -0.82 4.99 1.46
N PRO A 223 -2.16 4.86 1.41
CA PRO A 223 -2.83 3.74 0.74
C PRO A 223 -2.39 3.56 -0.72
N LYS A 224 -2.03 4.64 -1.42
CA LYS A 224 -1.49 4.58 -2.79
C LYS A 224 -0.13 3.90 -2.87
N SER A 225 0.62 3.85 -1.77
CA SER A 225 1.93 3.20 -1.69
C SER A 225 1.82 1.72 -1.31
N ILE A 226 0.64 1.23 -0.98
CA ILE A 226 0.37 -0.18 -0.78
C ILE A 226 0.05 -0.79 -2.15
N GLY A 227 0.85 -1.76 -2.58
CA GLY A 227 0.65 -2.45 -3.87
C GLY A 227 -0.57 -3.37 -3.83
N VAL A 228 -1.74 -2.87 -4.21
CA VAL A 228 -3.01 -3.61 -4.20
C VAL A 228 -3.50 -4.00 -5.60
N GLY A 229 -2.76 -3.62 -6.65
CA GLY A 229 -3.09 -3.99 -8.02
C GLY A 229 -1.99 -3.64 -9.03
N GLN A 230 -2.07 -4.26 -10.22
CA GLN A 230 -1.16 -3.95 -11.33
C GLN A 230 -1.52 -2.61 -11.97
N TYR A 231 -0.50 -1.91 -12.48
CA TYR A 231 -0.65 -0.61 -13.15
C TYR A 231 -1.29 0.49 -12.28
N GLN A 232 -1.21 0.36 -10.95
CA GLN A 232 -1.76 1.32 -10.00
C GLN A 232 -1.20 2.75 -10.20
N HIS A 233 0.06 2.86 -10.65
CA HIS A 233 0.72 4.13 -10.96
C HIS A 233 0.23 4.80 -12.26
N ASP A 234 -0.40 4.03 -13.17
CA ASP A 234 -0.95 4.55 -14.44
C ASP A 234 -2.35 5.14 -14.27
N MET A 235 -3.01 4.90 -13.12
CA MET A 235 -4.36 5.39 -12.84
C MET A 235 -4.36 6.89 -12.49
N ASN A 236 -5.54 7.51 -12.58
CA ASN A 236 -5.75 8.85 -12.04
C ASN A 236 -5.45 8.88 -10.54
N GLN A 237 -4.31 9.47 -10.14
CA GLN A 237 -3.79 9.45 -8.77
C GLN A 237 -4.69 10.17 -7.75
N LYS A 238 -5.51 11.13 -8.19
CA LYS A 238 -6.48 11.81 -7.33
C LYS A 238 -7.64 10.88 -7.02
N LYS A 239 -8.31 10.32 -8.04
CA LYS A 239 -9.40 9.35 -7.88
C LYS A 239 -8.95 8.13 -7.06
N LEU A 240 -7.75 7.61 -7.34
CA LEU A 240 -7.17 6.49 -6.61
C LEU A 240 -6.98 6.82 -5.13
N GLY A 241 -6.39 7.98 -4.82
CA GLY A 241 -6.14 8.41 -3.45
C GLY A 241 -7.43 8.59 -2.65
N GLU A 242 -8.45 9.21 -3.24
CA GLU A 242 -9.76 9.40 -2.62
C GLU A 242 -10.45 8.05 -2.37
N ALA A 243 -10.46 7.15 -3.35
CA ALA A 243 -11.10 5.84 -3.22
C ALA A 243 -10.40 4.95 -2.18
N LEU A 244 -9.07 4.84 -2.21
CA LEU A 244 -8.33 4.02 -1.25
C LEU A 244 -8.34 4.62 0.15
N GLY A 245 -8.29 5.95 0.28
CA GLY A 245 -8.46 6.65 1.55
C GLY A 245 -9.81 6.37 2.19
N GLY A 246 -10.89 6.43 1.42
CA GLY A 246 -12.24 6.06 1.86
C GLY A 246 -12.35 4.61 2.33
N VAL A 247 -11.65 3.67 1.67
CA VAL A 247 -11.61 2.26 2.12
C VAL A 247 -10.92 2.13 3.47
N VAL A 248 -9.82 2.84 3.71
CA VAL A 248 -9.13 2.82 5.01
C VAL A 248 -10.04 3.38 6.09
N GLU A 249 -10.67 4.53 5.84
CA GLU A 249 -11.62 5.17 6.77
C GLU A 249 -12.78 4.24 7.11
N ASP A 250 -13.41 3.60 6.11
CA ASP A 250 -14.48 2.62 6.32
C ASP A 250 -14.02 1.44 7.19
N CYS A 251 -12.86 0.85 6.89
CA CYS A 251 -12.31 -0.25 7.68
C CYS A 251 -12.06 0.14 9.14
N VAL A 252 -11.43 1.29 9.38
CA VAL A 252 -11.11 1.77 10.73
C VAL A 252 -12.38 2.05 11.53
N ASN A 253 -13.34 2.75 10.93
CA ASN A 253 -14.61 3.07 11.60
C ASN A 253 -15.47 1.81 11.85
N ARG A 254 -15.44 0.84 10.92
CA ARG A 254 -16.18 -0.42 11.07
C ARG A 254 -15.64 -1.29 12.20
N VAL A 255 -14.34 -1.41 12.34
CA VAL A 255 -13.70 -2.19 13.42
C VAL A 255 -13.84 -1.46 14.75
N GLY A 256 -13.72 -0.14 14.73
CA GLY A 256 -13.55 0.70 15.91
C GLY A 256 -12.12 0.65 16.44
N VAL A 257 -11.77 1.62 17.23
CA VAL A 257 -10.39 1.84 17.68
C VAL A 257 -10.33 1.96 19.20
N ASP A 258 -9.43 1.21 19.85
CA ASP A 258 -9.18 1.37 21.28
C ASP A 258 -8.48 2.72 21.56
N LEU A 259 -9.19 3.58 22.29
CA LEU A 259 -8.76 4.92 22.63
C LEU A 259 -7.45 4.94 23.44
N ASN A 260 -7.23 3.90 24.23
CA ASN A 260 -6.09 3.80 25.15
C ASN A 260 -4.81 3.26 24.50
N THR A 261 -4.92 2.59 23.36
CA THR A 261 -3.76 1.98 22.70
C THR A 261 -3.48 2.55 21.30
N ALA A 262 -4.47 3.17 20.67
CA ALA A 262 -4.38 3.68 19.31
C ALA A 262 -3.25 4.70 19.10
N SER A 263 -2.57 4.58 17.97
CA SER A 263 -1.61 5.60 17.51
C SER A 263 -2.32 6.81 16.91
N ALA A 264 -1.65 7.97 16.87
CA ALA A 264 -2.22 9.16 16.25
C ALA A 264 -2.61 8.94 14.77
N PRO A 265 -1.80 8.27 13.92
CA PRO A 265 -2.20 7.94 12.55
C PRO A 265 -3.48 7.10 12.45
N LEU A 266 -3.70 6.16 13.36
CA LEU A 266 -4.92 5.35 13.39
C LEU A 266 -6.14 6.20 13.77
N LEU A 267 -5.98 7.07 14.76
CA LEU A 267 -7.02 7.99 15.20
C LEU A 267 -7.43 9.01 14.12
N GLU A 268 -6.51 9.42 13.24
CA GLU A 268 -6.79 10.35 12.14
C GLU A 268 -7.85 9.82 11.14
N TYR A 269 -8.05 8.51 11.05
CA TYR A 269 -9.07 7.87 10.20
C TYR A 269 -10.44 7.76 10.87
N ILE A 270 -10.56 8.12 12.16
CA ILE A 270 -11.85 8.17 12.84
C ILE A 270 -12.61 9.42 12.41
N SER A 271 -13.88 9.26 12.06
CA SER A 271 -14.76 10.36 11.67
C SER A 271 -14.77 11.46 12.77
N GLY A 272 -14.60 12.70 12.37
CA GLY A 272 -14.53 13.84 13.27
C GLY A 272 -13.19 14.09 13.96
N ILE A 273 -12.18 13.23 13.77
CA ILE A 273 -10.84 13.39 14.36
C ILE A 273 -9.86 13.91 13.31
N SER A 274 -9.45 15.17 13.45
CA SER A 274 -8.38 15.75 12.64
C SER A 274 -6.99 15.39 13.20
N LYS A 275 -5.95 15.53 12.39
CA LYS A 275 -4.55 15.29 12.79
C LYS A 275 -4.13 15.99 14.09
N PRO A 276 -4.47 17.29 14.35
CA PRO A 276 -4.18 17.92 15.64
C PRO A 276 -4.96 17.30 16.80
N ILE A 277 -6.20 16.89 16.58
CA ILE A 277 -7.03 16.25 17.62
C ILE A 277 -6.46 14.87 17.96
N ALA A 278 -6.05 14.06 16.97
CA ALA A 278 -5.42 12.76 17.19
C ALA A 278 -4.16 12.86 18.05
N LYS A 279 -3.28 13.84 17.78
CA LYS A 279 -2.12 14.13 18.63
C LYS A 279 -2.51 14.53 20.05
N ASN A 280 -3.47 15.42 20.20
CA ASN A 280 -3.94 15.87 21.51
C ASN A 280 -4.56 14.72 22.34
N ILE A 281 -5.21 13.75 21.70
CA ILE A 281 -5.74 12.55 22.38
C ILE A 281 -4.57 11.73 22.97
N VAL A 282 -3.53 11.50 22.17
CA VAL A 282 -2.34 10.76 22.63
C VAL A 282 -1.63 11.50 23.76
N GLU A 283 -1.37 12.80 23.60
CA GLU A 283 -0.76 13.64 24.64
C GLU A 283 -1.60 13.68 25.93
N TYR A 284 -2.93 13.73 25.79
CA TYR A 284 -3.84 13.74 26.96
C TYR A 284 -3.69 12.46 27.78
N ARG A 285 -3.70 11.29 27.13
CA ARG A 285 -3.57 10.00 27.84
C ARG A 285 -2.17 9.80 28.44
N GLU A 286 -1.12 10.33 27.81
CA GLU A 286 0.23 10.29 28.36
C GLU A 286 0.36 11.14 29.64
N LYS A 287 -0.33 12.27 29.70
CA LYS A 287 -0.31 13.18 30.86
C LYS A 287 -1.25 12.76 31.99
N ASN A 288 -2.44 12.29 31.64
CA ASN A 288 -3.54 12.08 32.60
C ASN A 288 -3.84 10.59 32.86
N GLY A 289 -3.14 9.67 32.17
CA GLY A 289 -3.41 8.25 32.25
C GLY A 289 -4.51 7.81 31.27
N LYS A 290 -4.92 6.55 31.38
CA LYS A 290 -5.93 5.95 30.50
C LYS A 290 -7.28 6.65 30.61
N PHE A 291 -8.00 6.73 29.48
CA PHE A 291 -9.40 7.12 29.48
C PHE A 291 -10.24 6.04 30.15
N ALA A 292 -11.03 6.42 31.14
CA ALA A 292 -11.95 5.53 31.84
C ALA A 292 -13.34 5.49 31.19
N ASN A 293 -13.74 6.56 30.49
CA ASN A 293 -14.99 6.65 29.76
C ASN A 293 -14.88 7.62 28.57
N ARG A 294 -15.79 7.47 27.59
CA ARG A 294 -15.83 8.29 26.38
C ARG A 294 -16.06 9.79 26.67
N ALA A 295 -16.77 10.14 27.74
CA ALA A 295 -17.05 11.54 28.10
C ALA A 295 -15.76 12.34 28.40
N GLN A 296 -14.67 11.67 28.82
CA GLN A 296 -13.37 12.32 29.03
C GLN A 296 -12.76 12.89 27.74
N LEU A 297 -13.19 12.45 26.56
CA LEU A 297 -12.76 13.04 25.27
C LEU A 297 -13.09 14.54 25.20
N LEU A 298 -14.16 15.01 25.82
CA LEU A 298 -14.50 16.42 25.88
C LEU A 298 -13.49 17.29 26.65
N LYS A 299 -12.58 16.67 27.41
CA LYS A 299 -11.45 17.34 28.08
C LYS A 299 -10.22 17.47 27.19
N VAL A 300 -10.22 16.81 26.01
CA VAL A 300 -9.11 16.87 25.08
C VAL A 300 -9.10 18.21 24.32
N PRO A 301 -7.97 18.93 24.29
CA PRO A 301 -7.88 20.20 23.57
C PRO A 301 -8.28 20.07 22.09
N LYS A 302 -9.07 21.04 21.61
CA LYS A 302 -9.64 21.11 20.24
C LYS A 302 -10.69 20.05 19.89
N LEU A 303 -11.03 19.13 20.78
CA LEU A 303 -12.13 18.18 20.60
C LEU A 303 -13.40 18.78 21.22
N GLY A 304 -14.19 19.47 20.40
CA GLY A 304 -15.44 20.07 20.82
C GLY A 304 -16.63 19.09 20.75
N PRO A 305 -17.81 19.50 21.22
CA PRO A 305 -19.01 18.64 21.26
C PRO A 305 -19.36 18.02 19.89
N LYS A 306 -19.25 18.78 18.81
CA LYS A 306 -19.54 18.27 17.45
C LYS A 306 -18.57 17.17 17.02
N ALA A 307 -17.27 17.32 17.31
CA ALA A 307 -16.28 16.29 17.01
C ALA A 307 -16.48 15.05 17.89
N TYR A 308 -16.86 15.25 19.16
CA TYR A 308 -17.23 14.17 20.09
C TYR A 308 -18.41 13.35 19.55
N GLU A 309 -19.48 14.01 19.15
CA GLU A 309 -20.66 13.39 18.56
C GLU A 309 -20.30 12.55 17.31
N GLN A 310 -19.39 13.02 16.49
CA GLN A 310 -18.97 12.28 15.30
C GLN A 310 -18.05 11.09 15.60
N CYS A 311 -17.16 11.16 16.59
CA CYS A 311 -16.13 10.14 16.82
C CYS A 311 -16.48 9.12 17.91
N ALA A 312 -17.31 9.47 18.89
CA ALA A 312 -17.51 8.66 20.11
C ALA A 312 -17.99 7.23 19.83
N GLY A 313 -18.83 7.04 18.81
CA GLY A 313 -19.33 5.71 18.41
C GLY A 313 -18.28 4.77 17.85
N PHE A 314 -17.14 5.29 17.38
CA PHE A 314 -16.07 4.51 16.77
C PHE A 314 -14.89 4.24 17.71
N LEU A 315 -14.84 4.92 18.84
CA LEU A 315 -13.80 4.74 19.86
C LEU A 315 -14.25 3.73 20.91
N ARG A 316 -13.37 2.83 21.28
CA ARG A 316 -13.60 1.78 22.27
C ARG A 316 -12.74 2.03 23.51
N ILE A 317 -13.25 1.65 24.67
CA ILE A 317 -12.51 1.68 25.93
C ILE A 317 -12.69 0.32 26.60
N HIS A 318 -11.68 -0.53 26.49
CA HIS A 318 -11.68 -1.81 27.16
C HIS A 318 -11.50 -1.62 28.68
N ASP A 319 -12.27 -2.38 29.45
CA ASP A 319 -12.27 -2.31 30.94
C ASP A 319 -12.51 -0.90 31.54
N GLY A 320 -13.24 -0.05 30.82
CA GLY A 320 -13.66 1.28 31.29
C GLY A 320 -14.79 1.23 32.32
N ASP A 321 -15.19 2.42 32.80
CA ASP A 321 -16.28 2.57 33.81
C ASP A 321 -17.62 2.05 33.26
N ASN A 322 -17.91 2.35 31.98
CA ASN A 322 -19.16 2.00 31.32
C ASN A 322 -18.93 0.88 30.27
N PRO A 323 -19.51 -0.32 30.44
CA PRO A 323 -19.38 -1.41 29.47
C PRO A 323 -19.86 -1.04 28.06
N LEU A 324 -20.78 -0.08 27.89
CA LEU A 324 -21.23 0.38 26.58
C LEU A 324 -20.13 1.14 25.81
N ASP A 325 -19.12 1.67 26.50
CA ASP A 325 -17.96 2.31 25.86
C ASP A 325 -17.08 1.32 25.09
N ASP A 326 -17.21 0.02 25.38
CA ASP A 326 -16.55 -1.05 24.63
C ASP A 326 -17.43 -1.65 23.51
N THR A 327 -18.48 -0.95 23.12
CA THR A 327 -19.42 -1.37 22.07
C THR A 327 -19.49 -0.35 20.93
N SER A 328 -20.21 -0.71 19.86
CA SER A 328 -20.55 0.22 18.78
C SER A 328 -21.73 1.13 19.11
N VAL A 329 -22.34 1.01 20.28
CA VAL A 329 -23.46 1.85 20.69
C VAL A 329 -22.97 3.28 20.90
N HIS A 330 -23.62 4.22 20.22
CA HIS A 330 -23.29 5.64 20.36
C HIS A 330 -23.78 6.19 21.72
N PRO A 331 -23.04 7.12 22.37
CA PRO A 331 -23.45 7.67 23.67
C PRO A 331 -24.87 8.22 23.73
N GLU A 332 -25.38 8.80 22.65
CA GLU A 332 -26.76 9.26 22.54
C GLU A 332 -27.80 8.14 22.70
N SER A 333 -27.42 6.92 22.37
CA SER A 333 -28.29 5.73 22.44
C SER A 333 -28.14 4.95 23.75
N TYR A 334 -27.32 5.39 24.70
CA TYR A 334 -27.10 4.67 25.97
C TYR A 334 -28.36 4.49 26.79
N GLU A 335 -29.21 5.54 26.88
CA GLU A 335 -30.47 5.46 27.59
C GLU A 335 -31.41 4.42 26.96
N ALA A 336 -31.49 4.38 25.64
CA ALA A 336 -32.27 3.38 24.92
C ALA A 336 -31.73 1.97 25.13
N ALA A 337 -30.39 1.80 25.09
CA ALA A 337 -29.72 0.54 25.33
C ALA A 337 -29.96 0.03 26.76
N MET A 338 -29.87 0.90 27.77
CA MET A 338 -30.17 0.55 29.16
C MET A 338 -31.64 0.12 29.35
N LYS A 339 -32.58 0.85 28.76
CA LYS A 339 -34.00 0.48 28.78
C LYS A 339 -34.28 -0.86 28.12
N LEU A 340 -33.51 -1.20 27.08
CA LEU A 340 -33.62 -2.51 26.42
C LEU A 340 -33.08 -3.63 27.32
N LEU A 341 -31.91 -3.44 27.93
CA LEU A 341 -31.35 -4.38 28.90
C LEU A 341 -32.29 -4.65 30.06
N ASP A 342 -32.88 -3.59 30.66
CA ASP A 342 -33.86 -3.72 31.75
C ASP A 342 -35.07 -4.57 31.31
N LYS A 343 -35.61 -4.35 30.10
CA LYS A 343 -36.70 -5.15 29.54
C LYS A 343 -36.32 -6.61 29.32
N MET A 344 -35.05 -6.90 29.06
CA MET A 344 -34.53 -8.26 28.89
C MET A 344 -34.14 -8.91 30.21
N GLY A 345 -34.20 -8.20 31.33
CA GLY A 345 -33.77 -8.66 32.65
C GLY A 345 -32.24 -8.81 32.75
N LEU A 346 -31.49 -8.07 31.92
CA LEU A 346 -30.03 -8.06 31.88
C LEU A 346 -29.48 -6.80 32.56
N THR A 347 -28.31 -6.97 33.16
CA THR A 347 -27.58 -5.88 33.82
C THR A 347 -26.35 -5.45 33.00
N MET A 348 -25.77 -4.31 33.36
CA MET A 348 -24.50 -3.85 32.77
C MET A 348 -23.33 -4.81 33.08
N GLU A 349 -23.37 -5.58 34.17
CA GLU A 349 -22.37 -6.60 34.49
C GLU A 349 -22.52 -7.84 33.60
N ASP A 350 -23.73 -8.17 33.16
CA ASP A 350 -23.97 -9.22 32.19
C ASP A 350 -23.33 -8.86 30.83
N VAL A 351 -23.44 -7.59 30.40
CA VAL A 351 -22.76 -7.07 29.21
C VAL A 351 -21.25 -7.20 29.35
N ARG A 352 -20.67 -6.79 30.47
CA ARG A 352 -19.24 -6.89 30.76
C ARG A 352 -18.75 -8.34 30.77
N THR A 353 -19.54 -9.23 31.34
CA THR A 353 -19.26 -10.68 31.38
C THR A 353 -19.27 -11.28 29.99
N ALA A 354 -20.25 -10.93 29.16
CA ALA A 354 -20.33 -11.38 27.77
C ALA A 354 -19.12 -10.89 26.92
N GLN A 355 -18.71 -9.64 27.09
CA GLN A 355 -17.51 -9.08 26.45
C GLN A 355 -16.25 -9.83 26.83
N ARG A 356 -16.05 -10.11 28.12
CA ARG A 356 -14.90 -10.89 28.62
C ARG A 356 -14.91 -12.33 28.10
N GLN A 357 -16.07 -12.97 27.98
CA GLN A 357 -16.21 -14.31 27.40
C GLN A 357 -15.88 -14.31 25.91
N ALA A 358 -16.38 -13.35 25.14
CA ALA A 358 -16.07 -13.19 23.72
C ALA A 358 -14.57 -12.98 23.49
N ALA A 359 -13.92 -12.11 24.27
CA ALA A 359 -12.47 -11.90 24.20
C ALA A 359 -11.67 -13.19 24.51
N ARG A 360 -12.09 -13.98 25.50
CA ARG A 360 -11.47 -15.27 25.80
C ARG A 360 -11.64 -16.28 24.68
N GLN A 361 -12.82 -16.36 24.06
CA GLN A 361 -13.09 -17.26 22.93
C GLN A 361 -12.25 -16.90 21.72
N LEU A 362 -12.10 -15.61 21.39
CA LEU A 362 -11.22 -15.15 20.33
C LEU A 362 -9.75 -15.52 20.60
N SER A 363 -9.28 -15.37 21.82
CA SER A 363 -7.91 -15.74 22.21
C SER A 363 -7.66 -17.26 22.15
N THR A 364 -8.69 -18.10 22.39
CA THR A 364 -8.61 -19.56 22.31
C THR A 364 -8.83 -20.07 20.88
N ALA A 365 -9.67 -19.43 20.08
CA ALA A 365 -9.87 -19.77 18.66
C ALA A 365 -8.62 -19.49 17.80
N ALA A 366 -7.74 -18.61 18.25
CA ALA A 366 -6.42 -18.39 17.64
C ALA A 366 -5.43 -19.55 17.85
N LYS A 367 -5.81 -20.62 18.56
CA LYS A 367 -5.04 -21.87 18.56
C LYS A 367 -5.30 -22.60 17.24
N PRO A 368 -4.27 -22.93 16.46
CA PRO A 368 -4.46 -23.68 15.23
C PRO A 368 -5.09 -25.03 15.55
N ALA A 369 -6.16 -25.36 14.83
CA ALA A 369 -6.77 -26.69 14.91
C ALA A 369 -5.70 -27.77 14.63
N PRO A 370 -5.72 -28.91 15.34
CA PRO A 370 -4.80 -30.00 15.05
C PRO A 370 -4.98 -30.41 13.59
N LYS A 371 -3.86 -30.47 12.84
CA LYS A 371 -3.84 -30.83 11.42
C LYS A 371 -4.49 -32.20 11.25
N GLN A 372 -5.73 -32.27 10.75
CA GLN A 372 -6.23 -33.46 10.12
C GLN A 372 -5.49 -33.64 8.79
N ASN A 373 -4.75 -34.77 8.71
CA ASN A 373 -4.00 -35.16 7.51
C ASN A 373 -5.01 -35.57 6.41
N ASN A 374 -5.52 -34.64 5.66
CA ASN A 374 -6.37 -34.90 4.50
C ASN A 374 -5.52 -34.80 3.23
N ARG A 375 -5.38 -35.88 2.49
CA ARG A 375 -4.65 -35.93 1.21
C ARG A 375 -5.17 -34.93 0.17
N ASN A 376 -6.44 -34.52 0.27
CA ASN A 376 -7.05 -33.55 -0.63
C ASN A 376 -6.56 -32.13 -0.43
N ASP A 377 -6.04 -31.76 0.76
CA ASP A 377 -5.48 -30.41 0.99
C ASP A 377 -4.13 -30.21 0.31
N ARG A 378 -3.40 -31.29 0.03
CA ARG A 378 -2.14 -31.23 -0.73
C ARG A 378 -2.36 -30.84 -2.19
N GLU A 379 -3.44 -31.29 -2.83
CA GLU A 379 -3.77 -30.94 -4.21
C GLU A 379 -4.27 -29.49 -4.31
N LEU A 380 -5.06 -29.02 -3.35
CA LEU A 380 -5.56 -27.65 -3.31
C LEU A 380 -4.43 -26.63 -3.03
N LEU A 381 -3.49 -26.98 -2.15
CA LEU A 381 -2.29 -26.16 -1.87
C LEU A 381 -1.32 -26.13 -3.06
N THR A 382 -1.19 -27.25 -3.79
CA THR A 382 -0.37 -27.28 -5.03
C THR A 382 -1.01 -26.51 -6.17
N HIS A 383 -2.34 -26.45 -6.25
CA HIS A 383 -3.04 -25.62 -7.26
C HIS A 383 -2.90 -24.11 -6.94
N LYS A 384 -3.12 -23.71 -5.69
CA LYS A 384 -2.89 -22.33 -5.23
C LYS A 384 -1.41 -21.91 -5.35
N ALA A 385 -0.47 -22.80 -5.04
CA ALA A 385 0.95 -22.55 -5.20
C ALA A 385 1.36 -22.43 -6.68
N ARG A 386 0.72 -23.19 -7.59
CA ARG A 386 0.93 -23.05 -9.04
C ARG A 386 0.37 -21.74 -9.58
N GLU A 387 -0.79 -21.29 -9.14
CA GLU A 387 -1.32 -19.97 -9.52
C GLU A 387 -0.42 -18.84 -9.02
N GLN A 388 0.04 -18.88 -7.78
CA GLN A 388 1.00 -17.91 -7.26
C GLN A 388 2.36 -17.98 -7.96
N GLN A 389 2.79 -19.17 -8.42
CA GLN A 389 4.00 -19.32 -9.23
C GLN A 389 3.88 -18.66 -10.62
N ILE A 390 2.70 -18.73 -11.24
CA ILE A 390 2.43 -18.07 -12.53
C ILE A 390 2.45 -16.55 -12.35
N TYR A 391 1.89 -16.01 -11.26
CA TYR A 391 1.94 -14.58 -10.95
C TYR A 391 3.36 -14.11 -10.59
N GLY A 392 4.11 -14.85 -9.79
CA GLY A 392 5.48 -14.49 -9.40
C GLY A 392 6.51 -14.55 -10.53
N VAL A 393 6.32 -15.40 -11.54
CA VAL A 393 7.17 -15.44 -12.77
C VAL A 393 6.86 -14.24 -13.67
N ARG A 394 5.59 -13.79 -13.75
CA ARG A 394 5.22 -12.58 -14.50
C ARG A 394 5.83 -11.31 -13.89
N ASP A 395 5.84 -11.17 -12.56
CA ASP A 395 6.42 -10.00 -11.89
C ASP A 395 7.96 -9.92 -12.05
N ARG A 396 8.67 -11.05 -12.08
CA ARG A 396 10.13 -11.03 -12.32
C ARG A 396 10.46 -10.63 -13.74
N ALA A 397 9.76 -11.17 -14.73
CA ALA A 397 9.96 -10.80 -16.14
C ALA A 397 9.66 -9.31 -16.38
N HIS A 398 8.74 -8.72 -15.60
CA HIS A 398 8.43 -7.30 -15.69
C HIS A 398 9.50 -6.42 -15.03
N ASN A 399 10.04 -6.84 -13.89
CA ASN A 399 11.08 -6.11 -13.16
C ASN A 399 12.41 -6.14 -13.90
N ASP A 400 12.77 -7.26 -14.54
CA ASP A 400 13.99 -7.36 -15.36
C ASP A 400 13.90 -6.52 -16.64
N ARG A 401 12.74 -6.50 -17.31
CA ARG A 401 12.50 -5.61 -18.47
C ARG A 401 12.45 -4.12 -18.09
N SER A 402 12.00 -3.78 -16.89
CA SER A 402 12.05 -2.42 -16.37
C SER A 402 13.50 -1.96 -16.16
N LYS A 403 14.37 -2.82 -15.62
CA LYS A 403 15.81 -2.55 -15.45
C LYS A 403 16.54 -2.44 -16.79
N GLU A 404 16.20 -3.28 -17.76
CA GLU A 404 16.76 -3.19 -19.12
C GLU A 404 16.35 -1.89 -19.82
N ARG A 405 15.09 -1.42 -19.66
CA ARG A 405 14.64 -0.13 -20.19
C ARG A 405 15.35 1.05 -19.55
N THR A 406 15.55 1.03 -18.22
CA THR A 406 16.28 2.07 -17.50
C THR A 406 17.75 2.13 -17.98
N ASN A 407 18.37 0.98 -18.20
CA ASN A 407 19.71 0.89 -18.75
C ASN A 407 19.78 1.34 -20.23
N ALA A 408 18.79 1.01 -21.05
CA ALA A 408 18.70 1.45 -22.44
C ALA A 408 18.52 2.97 -22.55
N HIS A 409 17.67 3.58 -21.68
CA HIS A 409 17.53 5.04 -21.59
C HIS A 409 18.81 5.72 -21.12
N ALA A 410 19.54 5.14 -20.16
CA ALA A 410 20.82 5.66 -19.70
C ALA A 410 21.89 5.57 -20.78
N HIS A 411 21.88 4.50 -21.59
CA HIS A 411 22.79 4.34 -22.72
C HIS A 411 22.47 5.31 -23.85
N HIS A 412 21.19 5.54 -24.13
CA HIS A 412 20.75 6.51 -25.14
C HIS A 412 21.07 7.96 -24.73
N ALA A 413 20.92 8.29 -23.45
CA ALA A 413 21.29 9.59 -22.91
C ALA A 413 22.81 9.84 -22.91
N ARG A 414 23.63 8.80 -22.70
CA ARG A 414 25.09 8.88 -22.82
C ARG A 414 25.52 9.10 -24.28
N ASN A 415 24.94 8.36 -25.22
CA ASN A 415 25.22 8.54 -26.65
C ASN A 415 24.79 9.93 -27.17
N PHE A 416 23.63 10.44 -26.68
CA PHE A 416 23.17 11.78 -27.03
C PHE A 416 24.13 12.87 -26.52
N ARG A 417 24.65 12.74 -25.28
CA ARG A 417 25.67 13.65 -24.74
C ARG A 417 27.00 13.58 -25.50
N GLN A 418 27.44 12.39 -25.94
CA GLN A 418 28.64 12.25 -26.74
C GLN A 418 28.51 12.89 -28.12
N HIS A 419 27.34 12.76 -28.76
CA HIS A 419 27.08 13.42 -30.06
C HIS A 419 26.96 14.96 -29.93
N THR A 420 26.45 15.46 -28.82
CA THR A 420 26.37 16.91 -28.56
C THR A 420 27.76 17.50 -28.33
N VAL A 421 28.59 16.83 -27.51
CA VAL A 421 29.99 17.25 -27.29
C VAL A 421 30.84 17.18 -28.59
N GLN A 422 30.56 16.25 -29.48
CA GLN A 422 31.26 16.15 -30.76
C GLN A 422 30.81 17.23 -31.74
N ARG A 423 29.52 17.64 -31.75
CA ARG A 423 29.04 18.78 -32.53
C ARG A 423 29.63 20.10 -32.03
N ASP A 424 29.71 20.31 -30.72
CA ASP A 424 30.29 21.53 -30.15
C ASP A 424 31.79 21.66 -30.46
N LYS A 425 32.54 20.55 -30.48
CA LYS A 425 33.94 20.52 -30.92
C LYS A 425 34.11 20.87 -32.40
N VAL A 426 33.22 20.39 -33.26
CA VAL A 426 33.25 20.71 -34.70
C VAL A 426 32.86 22.17 -34.93
N GLN A 427 31.89 22.71 -34.21
CA GLN A 427 31.46 24.09 -34.30
C GLN A 427 32.55 25.05 -33.82
N ASN A 428 33.24 24.72 -32.72
CA ASN A 428 34.37 25.52 -32.21
C ASN A 428 35.57 25.52 -33.15
N ASN A 429 35.87 24.39 -33.82
CA ASN A 429 36.93 24.32 -34.84
C ASN A 429 36.57 25.17 -36.07
N HIS A 430 35.31 25.19 -36.49
CA HIS A 430 34.87 26.03 -37.59
C HIS A 430 34.98 27.53 -37.27
N ASN A 431 34.63 27.90 -36.03
CA ASN A 431 34.77 29.30 -35.59
C ASN A 431 36.24 29.74 -35.44
N LYS A 432 37.14 28.83 -35.02
CA LYS A 432 38.58 29.11 -34.94
C LYS A 432 39.19 29.34 -36.34
N ILE A 433 38.83 28.49 -37.31
CA ILE A 433 39.29 28.64 -38.72
C ILE A 433 38.72 29.91 -39.36
N ARG A 434 37.52 30.33 -38.98
CA ARG A 434 36.90 31.59 -39.48
C ARG A 434 37.58 32.82 -38.91
N ASN A 435 37.99 32.82 -37.64
CA ASN A 435 38.73 33.90 -37.02
C ASN A 435 40.17 34.03 -37.54
N GLU A 436 40.86 32.91 -37.78
CA GLU A 436 42.20 32.91 -38.38
C GLU A 436 42.19 33.43 -39.83
N ARG A 437 41.09 33.27 -40.61
CA ARG A 437 40.94 33.86 -41.96
C ARG A 437 40.57 35.35 -41.95
N THR A 438 40.00 35.86 -40.87
CA THR A 438 39.71 37.32 -40.71
C THR A 438 40.95 38.07 -40.28
N ASP A 439 41.81 37.50 -39.42
CA ASP A 439 43.08 38.15 -39.02
C ASP A 439 44.11 38.20 -40.17
N SER A 440 44.10 37.21 -41.06
CA SER A 440 45.01 37.25 -42.25
C SER A 440 44.61 38.27 -43.32
N ARG A 441 43.42 38.88 -43.23
CA ARG A 441 42.98 39.95 -44.13
C ARG A 441 43.19 41.38 -43.57
N ALA A 442 43.55 41.49 -42.29
CA ALA A 442 43.79 42.77 -41.63
C ALA A 442 45.24 43.22 -41.67
N HIS A 443 46.17 42.40 -42.13
CA HIS A 443 47.61 42.76 -42.24
C HIS A 443 48.16 42.76 -43.66
N GLY A 444 47.37 43.11 -44.63
CA GLY A 444 47.78 43.18 -46.04
C GLY A 444 47.33 44.46 -46.71
N VAL A 445 47.76 45.59 -46.21
CA VAL A 445 47.89 46.87 -46.96
C VAL A 445 49.02 47.64 -46.29
N ASP A 446 50.18 47.53 -46.86
CA ASP A 446 51.09 48.51 -47.38
C ASP A 446 52.23 47.88 -48.15
#